data_6ab30824d27ce617e40ef3f00da192db
#
_entry.id   6ab30824d27ce617e40ef3f00da192db
#
_cell.length_a   1.000
_cell.length_b   1.000
_cell.length_c   1.000
_cell.angle_alpha   90.00
_cell.angle_beta   90.00
_cell.angle_gamma   90.00
#
_symmetry.space_group_name_H-M   'P 1'
#
loop_
_entity.id
_entity.type
_entity.pdbx_description
1 polymer ?
#
loop_
_entity_poly.entity_id
_entity_poly.type
_entity_poly.pdbx_seq_one_letter_code
_entity_poly.pdbx_strand_id
1 'polypeptide(L)'
;MQVIIPSAKIVSEDLQNLGRLPAIVYPVNQRPVFDYLYKEYVGSDFRVITFENSKTVEQRLSDYENVDVLKLDKLGDLGTSVYAGIKNQSGEGIINFADTIVEDNINSVDGDALFYSEDIPSETWTFFDDNDGRIIRVVDKKRESTVNDNLEKLFVGVFKLSHLEYLQHCLYEALQEENSEISSFYRAIMKYSEKYPFKVIKTDKWFDIGHADKYFSSQLEVKAREFNHIKIDKDRGILTKTSDNVDKFIGEIKWYLKLPTDLEYVRPRIFSYSTSYNSPYVSMEYYAYHTIHELFLYGDLTKNQWTDIFRRIKFIYSDFQRYTVKDGSKIKAALKDMYLTKTINRFEKLKQNVQFSKFFTDPISVNGKKYKSLNEVTNVLKQVIPDKLYDIDQFNIIHGDLCFANIMIDNNYNFVKVIDPRGKFGDFDIYGDPRYELAKLFHSLDGKYDFIIKDLFNINYDLENAKIDYRINDRVRDVDLYKLFVDVFEDEVKGNLQKIELIEALLFLSMIPLHGESIRQQLAMLGTGLDILNRVVDITI
;
A
#
# COMPACT_ATOMS: atom_id res chain seq x y z
N MET A 1 -9.71 -27.37 -2.02
CA MET A 1 -10.55 -26.94 -3.15
C MET A 1 -9.71 -26.09 -4.08
N GLN A 2 -9.97 -26.17 -5.40
CA GLN A 2 -9.19 -25.41 -6.38
C GLN A 2 -9.84 -24.03 -6.64
N VAL A 3 -9.08 -22.95 -6.54
CA VAL A 3 -9.50 -21.60 -6.91
C VAL A 3 -8.74 -21.14 -8.15
N ILE A 4 -9.48 -20.85 -9.22
CA ILE A 4 -8.96 -20.47 -10.53
C ILE A 4 -9.17 -18.97 -10.73
N ILE A 5 -8.08 -18.23 -10.97
CA ILE A 5 -8.11 -16.77 -11.09
C ILE A 5 -7.57 -16.36 -12.47
N PRO A 6 -8.43 -16.03 -13.44
CA PRO A 6 -8.00 -15.51 -14.74
C PRO A 6 -7.51 -14.06 -14.61
N SER A 7 -6.20 -13.81 -14.77
CA SER A 7 -5.53 -12.50 -14.69
C SER A 7 -4.57 -12.30 -15.84
N ALA A 8 -4.99 -12.61 -17.07
CA ALA A 8 -4.12 -12.57 -18.23
C ALA A 8 -3.83 -11.15 -18.77
N LYS A 9 -4.64 -10.15 -18.43
CA LYS A 9 -4.51 -8.76 -18.89
C LYS A 9 -4.11 -7.82 -17.76
N ILE A 10 -3.44 -6.73 -18.13
CA ILE A 10 -3.26 -5.57 -17.26
C ILE A 10 -4.57 -4.79 -17.11
N VAL A 11 -4.65 -3.96 -16.08
CA VAL A 11 -5.80 -3.06 -15.85
C VAL A 11 -5.99 -2.06 -16.99
N SER A 12 -7.17 -1.45 -17.06
CA SER A 12 -7.50 -0.43 -18.06
C SER A 12 -6.53 0.76 -18.01
N GLU A 13 -6.42 1.51 -19.11
CA GLU A 13 -5.49 2.66 -19.19
C GLU A 13 -5.70 3.67 -18.08
N ASP A 14 -6.94 3.92 -17.69
CA ASP A 14 -7.31 4.85 -16.61
C ASP A 14 -6.80 4.43 -15.22
N LEU A 15 -6.44 3.17 -15.04
CA LEU A 15 -5.88 2.60 -13.81
C LEU A 15 -4.36 2.38 -13.88
N GLN A 16 -3.69 2.70 -14.99
CA GLN A 16 -2.24 2.46 -15.16
C GLN A 16 -1.35 3.52 -14.49
N ASN A 17 -1.89 4.38 -13.66
CA ASN A 17 -1.14 5.32 -12.82
C ASN A 17 -0.19 4.65 -11.81
N LEU A 18 -0.46 3.40 -11.41
CA LEU A 18 0.46 2.55 -10.64
C LEU A 18 1.38 1.69 -11.53
N GLY A 19 1.37 1.91 -12.86
CA GLY A 19 2.08 1.09 -13.84
C GLY A 19 1.19 0.04 -14.52
N ARG A 20 1.80 -0.79 -15.36
CA ARG A 20 1.10 -1.81 -16.17
C ARG A 20 0.87 -3.09 -15.38
N LEU A 21 0.00 -3.02 -14.38
CA LEU A 21 -0.25 -4.12 -13.45
C LEU A 21 -1.46 -4.98 -13.86
N PRO A 22 -1.36 -6.32 -13.77
CA PRO A 22 -2.52 -7.18 -13.75
C PRO A 22 -3.42 -6.92 -12.53
N ALA A 23 -4.74 -7.07 -12.70
CA ALA A 23 -5.71 -6.76 -11.65
C ALA A 23 -5.46 -7.50 -10.33
N ILE A 24 -5.03 -8.76 -10.39
CA ILE A 24 -4.78 -9.59 -9.20
C ILE A 24 -3.73 -9.01 -8.24
N VAL A 25 -2.78 -8.25 -8.74
CA VAL A 25 -1.73 -7.60 -7.94
C VAL A 25 -1.95 -6.09 -7.78
N TYR A 26 -3.07 -5.58 -8.30
CA TYR A 26 -3.44 -4.18 -8.16
C TYR A 26 -3.93 -3.90 -6.72
N PRO A 27 -3.52 -2.77 -6.09
CA PRO A 27 -3.88 -2.51 -4.71
C PRO A 27 -5.29 -1.92 -4.58
N VAL A 28 -6.05 -2.46 -3.63
CA VAL A 28 -7.31 -1.89 -3.14
C VAL A 28 -7.15 -1.62 -1.65
N ASN A 29 -7.41 -0.40 -1.20
CA ASN A 29 -7.19 0.00 0.21
C ASN A 29 -5.82 -0.43 0.73
N GLN A 30 -4.77 -0.19 -0.07
CA GLN A 30 -3.37 -0.51 0.25
C GLN A 30 -3.09 -2.02 0.46
N ARG A 31 -3.83 -2.89 -0.24
CA ARG A 31 -3.58 -4.34 -0.28
C ARG A 31 -3.84 -4.86 -1.69
N PRO A 32 -3.01 -5.76 -2.23
CA PRO A 32 -3.32 -6.42 -3.50
C PRO A 32 -4.67 -7.12 -3.48
N VAL A 33 -5.35 -7.20 -4.61
CA VAL A 33 -6.59 -7.99 -4.72
C VAL A 33 -6.38 -9.41 -4.25
N PHE A 34 -5.25 -10.01 -4.58
CA PHE A 34 -4.93 -11.38 -4.17
C PHE A 34 -5.01 -11.58 -2.65
N ASP A 35 -4.63 -10.61 -1.82
CA ASP A 35 -4.74 -10.70 -0.35
C ASP A 35 -6.17 -10.92 0.13
N TYR A 36 -7.14 -10.28 -0.55
CA TYR A 36 -8.56 -10.47 -0.23
C TYR A 36 -9.03 -11.88 -0.60
N LEU A 37 -8.69 -12.34 -1.81
CA LEU A 37 -9.08 -13.68 -2.28
C LEU A 37 -8.38 -14.78 -1.47
N TYR A 38 -7.11 -14.59 -1.12
CA TYR A 38 -6.37 -15.56 -0.30
C TYR A 38 -6.98 -15.72 1.10
N LYS A 39 -7.51 -14.65 1.68
CA LYS A 39 -8.23 -14.69 2.97
C LYS A 39 -9.64 -15.28 2.85
N GLU A 40 -10.34 -14.96 1.77
CA GLU A 40 -11.69 -15.47 1.53
C GLU A 40 -11.68 -17.00 1.35
N TYR A 41 -10.69 -17.51 0.62
CA TYR A 41 -10.59 -18.95 0.27
C TYR A 41 -9.49 -19.66 1.09
N VAL A 42 -9.42 -19.40 2.39
CA VAL A 42 -8.41 -20.01 3.28
C VAL A 42 -8.38 -21.54 3.13
N GLY A 43 -7.15 -22.09 2.99
CA GLY A 43 -6.91 -23.54 2.88
C GLY A 43 -7.21 -24.13 1.50
N SER A 44 -7.45 -23.29 0.50
CA SER A 44 -7.58 -23.71 -0.90
C SER A 44 -6.24 -23.68 -1.63
N ASP A 45 -6.17 -24.38 -2.78
CA ASP A 45 -5.08 -24.30 -3.73
C ASP A 45 -5.45 -23.27 -4.81
N PHE A 46 -4.57 -22.33 -5.07
CA PHE A 46 -4.79 -21.24 -6.03
C PHE A 46 -4.04 -21.48 -7.33
N ARG A 47 -4.71 -21.24 -8.44
CA ARG A 47 -4.09 -21.18 -9.76
C ARG A 47 -4.41 -19.85 -10.42
N VAL A 48 -3.40 -18.99 -10.54
CA VAL A 48 -3.49 -17.68 -11.18
C VAL A 48 -2.98 -17.77 -12.61
N ILE A 49 -3.84 -17.42 -13.56
CA ILE A 49 -3.51 -17.47 -14.99
C ILE A 49 -3.09 -16.08 -15.45
N THR A 50 -1.89 -15.96 -15.99
CA THR A 50 -1.31 -14.67 -16.37
C THR A 50 -0.71 -14.69 -17.77
N PHE A 51 -0.60 -13.51 -18.40
CA PHE A 51 0.08 -13.32 -19.68
C PHE A 51 0.83 -11.98 -19.71
N GLU A 52 0.12 -10.83 -19.66
CA GLU A 52 0.74 -9.52 -19.59
C GLU A 52 1.37 -9.31 -18.20
N ASN A 53 2.61 -8.84 -18.20
CA ASN A 53 3.39 -8.59 -16.97
C ASN A 53 3.43 -9.79 -15.98
N SER A 54 3.52 -11.01 -16.51
CA SER A 54 3.56 -12.25 -15.72
C SER A 54 4.68 -12.28 -14.69
N LYS A 55 5.86 -11.71 -15.00
CA LYS A 55 6.99 -11.61 -14.07
C LYS A 55 6.61 -10.92 -12.76
N THR A 56 5.84 -9.84 -12.82
CA THR A 56 5.38 -9.11 -11.64
C THR A 56 4.41 -9.97 -10.81
N VAL A 57 3.51 -10.72 -11.46
CA VAL A 57 2.59 -11.64 -10.77
C VAL A 57 3.37 -12.75 -10.07
N GLU A 58 4.27 -13.44 -10.78
CA GLU A 58 5.12 -14.50 -10.23
C GLU A 58 5.90 -14.02 -8.99
N GLN A 59 6.55 -12.85 -9.09
CA GLN A 59 7.33 -12.28 -7.99
C GLN A 59 6.48 -11.90 -6.77
N ARG A 60 5.30 -11.33 -7.00
CA ARG A 60 4.45 -10.88 -5.89
C ARG A 60 3.70 -12.01 -5.20
N LEU A 61 3.46 -13.09 -5.91
CA LEU A 61 2.75 -14.24 -5.35
C LEU A 61 3.69 -15.34 -4.82
N SER A 62 5.02 -15.19 -5.00
CA SER A 62 6.01 -16.21 -4.61
C SER A 62 6.07 -16.50 -3.10
N ASP A 63 5.64 -15.56 -2.26
CA ASP A 63 5.68 -15.71 -0.80
C ASP A 63 4.38 -16.34 -0.22
N TYR A 64 3.36 -16.59 -1.07
CA TYR A 64 2.14 -17.25 -0.63
C TYR A 64 2.23 -18.77 -0.78
N GLU A 65 1.70 -19.49 0.19
CA GLU A 65 1.61 -20.95 0.14
C GLU A 65 0.45 -21.41 -0.76
N ASN A 66 0.59 -22.58 -1.40
CA ASN A 66 -0.42 -23.19 -2.25
C ASN A 66 -0.87 -22.31 -3.45
N VAL A 67 0.04 -21.56 -4.04
CA VAL A 67 -0.22 -20.71 -5.20
C VAL A 67 0.63 -21.17 -6.39
N ASP A 68 -0.06 -21.51 -7.49
CA ASP A 68 0.52 -21.86 -8.77
C ASP A 68 0.24 -20.72 -9.78
N VAL A 69 1.27 -20.15 -10.40
CA VAL A 69 1.13 -19.10 -11.41
C VAL A 69 1.36 -19.71 -12.80
N LEU A 70 0.28 -19.85 -13.57
CA LEU A 70 0.30 -20.39 -14.92
C LEU A 70 0.43 -19.27 -15.95
N LYS A 71 1.55 -19.21 -16.65
CA LYS A 71 1.78 -18.28 -17.76
C LYS A 71 1.23 -18.86 -19.07
N LEU A 72 0.43 -18.08 -19.78
CA LEU A 72 -0.06 -18.42 -21.12
C LEU A 72 0.99 -18.14 -22.17
N ASP A 73 1.01 -18.93 -23.25
CA ASP A 73 1.86 -18.69 -24.42
C ASP A 73 1.33 -17.56 -25.33
N LYS A 74 0.01 -17.37 -25.35
CA LYS A 74 -0.66 -16.30 -26.11
C LYS A 74 -1.89 -15.80 -25.39
N LEU A 75 -2.20 -14.52 -25.60
CA LEU A 75 -3.43 -13.91 -25.11
C LEU A 75 -4.62 -14.46 -25.93
N GLY A 76 -5.69 -14.84 -25.22
CA GLY A 76 -6.98 -15.23 -25.77
C GLY A 76 -8.12 -14.46 -25.06
N ASP A 77 -9.34 -14.96 -25.22
CA ASP A 77 -10.48 -14.48 -24.46
C ASP A 77 -10.49 -15.06 -23.04
N LEU A 78 -11.51 -14.70 -22.24
CA LEU A 78 -11.67 -15.19 -20.86
C LEU A 78 -11.73 -16.71 -20.79
N GLY A 79 -12.46 -17.36 -21.72
CA GLY A 79 -12.57 -18.82 -21.75
C GLY A 79 -11.25 -19.51 -22.02
N THR A 80 -10.37 -18.92 -22.84
CA THR A 80 -9.00 -19.43 -23.06
C THR A 80 -8.21 -19.49 -21.76
N SER A 81 -8.28 -18.44 -20.96
CA SER A 81 -7.58 -18.36 -19.67
C SER A 81 -8.13 -19.38 -18.68
N VAL A 82 -9.46 -19.47 -18.55
CA VAL A 82 -10.11 -20.43 -17.65
C VAL A 82 -9.84 -21.88 -18.10
N TYR A 83 -9.93 -22.16 -19.41
CA TYR A 83 -9.63 -23.49 -19.94
C TYR A 83 -8.21 -23.96 -19.59
N ALA A 84 -7.22 -23.07 -19.75
CA ALA A 84 -5.84 -23.37 -19.36
C ALA A 84 -5.73 -23.63 -17.85
N GLY A 85 -6.44 -22.86 -17.03
CA GLY A 85 -6.43 -22.98 -15.57
C GLY A 85 -7.03 -24.27 -15.04
N ILE A 86 -8.13 -24.77 -15.66
CA ILE A 86 -8.81 -26.01 -15.25
C ILE A 86 -8.32 -27.27 -15.97
N LYS A 87 -7.37 -27.12 -16.89
CA LYS A 87 -6.84 -28.27 -17.64
C LYS A 87 -6.29 -29.33 -16.69
N ASN A 88 -6.78 -30.57 -16.84
CA ASN A 88 -6.47 -31.71 -15.97
C ASN A 88 -6.93 -31.54 -14.50
N GLN A 89 -7.86 -30.63 -14.23
CA GLN A 89 -8.55 -30.54 -12.95
C GLN A 89 -9.88 -31.28 -13.01
N SER A 90 -10.34 -31.78 -11.87
CA SER A 90 -11.62 -32.49 -11.72
C SER A 90 -12.22 -32.21 -10.36
N GLY A 91 -13.53 -32.43 -10.23
CA GLY A 91 -14.26 -32.18 -8.99
C GLY A 91 -14.64 -30.74 -8.79
N GLU A 92 -14.69 -30.31 -7.52
CA GLU A 92 -15.18 -29.00 -7.13
C GLU A 92 -14.10 -27.91 -7.25
N GLY A 93 -14.50 -26.75 -7.78
CA GLY A 93 -13.64 -25.57 -7.83
C GLY A 93 -14.40 -24.26 -7.88
N ILE A 94 -13.68 -23.17 -7.67
CA ILE A 94 -14.18 -21.81 -7.79
C ILE A 94 -13.42 -21.09 -8.91
N ILE A 95 -14.16 -20.37 -9.75
CA ILE A 95 -13.61 -19.39 -10.66
C ILE A 95 -13.92 -18.02 -10.07
N ASN A 96 -12.89 -17.23 -9.76
CA ASN A 96 -13.02 -15.85 -9.30
C ASN A 96 -12.23 -14.93 -10.24
N PHE A 97 -12.90 -13.92 -10.82
CA PHE A 97 -12.20 -12.97 -11.69
C PHE A 97 -11.21 -12.14 -10.89
N ALA A 98 -10.08 -11.85 -11.51
CA ALA A 98 -8.96 -11.16 -10.86
C ALA A 98 -9.24 -9.71 -10.43
N ASP A 99 -10.28 -9.11 -10.98
CA ASP A 99 -10.74 -7.73 -10.73
C ASP A 99 -11.94 -7.66 -9.78
N THR A 100 -12.34 -8.80 -9.20
CA THR A 100 -13.56 -8.93 -8.39
C THR A 100 -13.23 -9.37 -6.97
N ILE A 101 -13.70 -8.59 -5.99
CA ILE A 101 -13.69 -8.94 -4.57
C ILE A 101 -15.15 -9.01 -4.11
N VAL A 102 -15.55 -10.10 -3.45
CA VAL A 102 -16.89 -10.28 -2.86
C VAL A 102 -16.74 -10.60 -1.38
N GLU A 103 -17.52 -9.94 -0.52
CA GLU A 103 -17.50 -10.21 0.93
C GLU A 103 -18.41 -11.35 1.35
N ASP A 104 -19.33 -11.77 0.46
CA ASP A 104 -20.22 -12.91 0.71
C ASP A 104 -19.50 -14.24 0.39
N ASN A 105 -19.57 -15.22 1.30
CA ASN A 105 -18.81 -16.45 1.22
C ASN A 105 -19.52 -17.50 0.35
N ILE A 106 -19.07 -17.71 -0.90
CA ILE A 106 -19.61 -18.72 -1.80
C ILE A 106 -19.31 -20.15 -1.35
N ASN A 107 -18.28 -20.35 -0.51
CA ASN A 107 -17.94 -21.67 0.03
C ASN A 107 -19.04 -22.26 0.91
N SER A 108 -19.83 -21.41 1.56
CA SER A 108 -20.94 -21.84 2.42
C SER A 108 -22.16 -22.37 1.64
N VAL A 109 -22.14 -22.24 0.32
CA VAL A 109 -23.24 -22.67 -0.56
C VAL A 109 -22.98 -24.09 -1.06
N ASP A 110 -23.91 -25.02 -0.85
CA ASP A 110 -23.82 -26.38 -1.35
C ASP A 110 -24.12 -26.44 -2.86
N GLY A 111 -23.28 -27.18 -3.61
CA GLY A 111 -23.43 -27.39 -5.04
C GLY A 111 -23.01 -26.21 -5.90
N ASP A 112 -23.47 -26.18 -7.14
CA ASP A 112 -23.14 -25.18 -8.12
C ASP A 112 -23.81 -23.83 -7.78
N ALA A 113 -23.05 -22.73 -7.78
CA ALA A 113 -23.54 -21.42 -7.43
C ALA A 113 -22.82 -20.31 -8.20
N LEU A 114 -23.52 -19.19 -8.41
CA LEU A 114 -22.91 -17.97 -8.92
C LEU A 114 -23.47 -16.73 -8.22
N PHE A 115 -22.65 -15.70 -8.13
CA PHE A 115 -23.11 -14.40 -7.66
C PHE A 115 -23.53 -13.47 -8.81
N TYR A 116 -24.62 -12.73 -8.57
CA TYR A 116 -25.07 -11.66 -9.46
C TYR A 116 -25.37 -10.37 -8.68
N SER A 117 -25.37 -9.26 -9.37
CA SER A 117 -25.83 -7.97 -8.87
C SER A 117 -26.87 -7.38 -9.82
N GLU A 118 -27.65 -6.40 -9.33
CA GLU A 118 -28.62 -5.62 -10.10
C GLU A 118 -28.17 -4.15 -10.19
N ASP A 119 -26.87 -3.90 -10.12
CA ASP A 119 -26.31 -2.57 -10.19
C ASP A 119 -26.57 -1.91 -11.56
N ILE A 120 -26.43 -0.59 -11.63
CA ILE A 120 -26.82 0.19 -12.82
C ILE A 120 -26.10 -0.34 -14.07
N PRO A 121 -26.85 -0.62 -15.18
CA PRO A 121 -26.26 -1.12 -16.41
C PRO A 121 -25.21 -0.15 -16.98
N SER A 122 -24.00 -0.63 -17.22
CA SER A 122 -23.03 0.05 -18.06
C SER A 122 -22.69 -0.82 -19.26
N GLU A 123 -22.29 -0.21 -20.37
CA GLU A 123 -21.91 -0.88 -21.63
C GLU A 123 -20.75 -1.89 -21.47
N THR A 124 -20.14 -1.92 -20.29
CA THR A 124 -18.95 -2.71 -19.99
C THR A 124 -19.27 -4.05 -19.29
N TRP A 125 -20.53 -4.28 -18.90
CA TRP A 125 -20.94 -5.44 -18.13
C TRP A 125 -21.57 -6.54 -18.98
N THR A 126 -21.50 -7.76 -18.47
CA THR A 126 -22.16 -8.92 -19.05
C THR A 126 -23.39 -9.29 -18.23
N PHE A 127 -24.56 -9.24 -18.85
CA PHE A 127 -25.86 -9.53 -18.26
C PHE A 127 -26.35 -10.92 -18.66
N PHE A 128 -27.20 -11.49 -17.82
CA PHE A 128 -27.83 -12.77 -18.11
C PHE A 128 -29.27 -12.87 -17.63
N ASP A 129 -29.98 -13.84 -18.17
CA ASP A 129 -31.27 -14.33 -17.69
C ASP A 129 -31.20 -15.82 -17.42
N ASP A 130 -31.91 -16.27 -16.41
CA ASP A 130 -31.94 -17.69 -16.03
C ASP A 130 -33.37 -18.18 -15.82
N ASN A 131 -33.54 -19.48 -16.04
CA ASN A 131 -34.75 -20.21 -15.67
C ASN A 131 -34.37 -21.31 -14.70
N ASP A 132 -34.68 -21.10 -13.43
CA ASP A 132 -34.38 -22.05 -12.33
C ASP A 132 -32.91 -22.49 -12.31
N GLY A 133 -32.01 -21.49 -12.40
CA GLY A 133 -30.54 -21.65 -12.38
C GLY A 133 -29.90 -22.08 -13.70
N ARG A 134 -30.70 -22.33 -14.76
CA ARG A 134 -30.19 -22.55 -16.12
C ARG A 134 -30.06 -21.19 -16.84
N ILE A 135 -28.87 -20.86 -17.24
CA ILE A 135 -28.61 -19.61 -17.96
C ILE A 135 -29.13 -19.73 -19.39
N ILE A 136 -30.20 -19.01 -19.67
CA ILE A 136 -30.91 -19.11 -20.95
C ILE A 136 -30.55 -18.04 -21.96
N ARG A 137 -30.00 -16.91 -21.48
CA ARG A 137 -29.58 -15.77 -22.30
C ARG A 137 -28.42 -15.05 -21.68
N VAL A 138 -27.49 -14.60 -22.52
CA VAL A 138 -26.35 -13.73 -22.12
C VAL A 138 -26.22 -12.59 -23.10
N VAL A 139 -25.99 -11.38 -22.61
CA VAL A 139 -25.65 -10.18 -23.36
C VAL A 139 -24.29 -9.71 -22.92
N ASP A 140 -23.28 -9.91 -23.77
CA ASP A 140 -21.89 -9.66 -23.44
C ASP A 140 -21.44 -8.29 -24.02
N LYS A 141 -21.15 -7.33 -23.15
CA LYS A 141 -20.45 -6.04 -23.41
C LYS A 141 -20.88 -5.33 -24.72
N LYS A 142 -22.16 -5.05 -24.92
CA LYS A 142 -22.64 -4.33 -26.11
C LYS A 142 -22.37 -2.83 -25.99
N ARG A 143 -21.72 -2.25 -27.01
CA ARG A 143 -21.40 -0.82 -27.12
C ARG A 143 -22.61 0.11 -27.32
N GLU A 144 -23.75 -0.40 -27.71
CA GLU A 144 -25.00 0.33 -27.79
C GLU A 144 -26.02 -0.37 -26.93
N SER A 145 -26.24 0.14 -25.71
CA SER A 145 -27.34 -0.30 -24.89
C SER A 145 -28.63 0.07 -25.62
N THR A 146 -29.22 -0.89 -26.27
CA THR A 146 -30.66 -0.82 -26.48
C THR A 146 -31.25 -1.00 -25.07
N VAL A 147 -31.66 0.10 -24.47
CA VAL A 147 -32.34 0.23 -23.16
C VAL A 147 -33.56 -0.69 -23.01
N ASN A 148 -33.84 -1.54 -23.98
CA ASN A 148 -34.97 -2.43 -24.09
C ASN A 148 -34.69 -3.91 -23.80
N ASP A 149 -33.48 -4.29 -23.38
CA ASP A 149 -33.20 -5.72 -23.19
C ASP A 149 -33.71 -6.32 -21.86
N ASN A 150 -34.29 -5.54 -20.96
CA ASN A 150 -34.91 -5.97 -19.67
C ASN A 150 -34.09 -7.02 -18.87
N LEU A 151 -32.78 -7.11 -19.08
CA LEU A 151 -31.90 -7.96 -18.30
C LEU A 151 -31.41 -7.18 -17.09
N GLU A 152 -31.73 -7.67 -15.89
CA GLU A 152 -31.41 -7.00 -14.63
C GLU A 152 -30.23 -7.65 -13.91
N LYS A 153 -29.91 -8.93 -14.22
CA LYS A 153 -28.86 -9.68 -13.52
C LYS A 153 -27.54 -9.57 -14.26
N LEU A 154 -26.52 -8.98 -13.61
CA LEU A 154 -25.16 -8.96 -14.12
C LEU A 154 -24.28 -10.03 -13.42
N PHE A 155 -23.37 -10.63 -14.16
CA PHE A 155 -22.37 -11.52 -13.58
C PHE A 155 -21.35 -10.74 -12.76
N VAL A 156 -21.21 -11.09 -11.49
CA VAL A 156 -20.20 -10.53 -10.59
C VAL A 156 -18.80 -11.11 -10.84
N GLY A 157 -18.73 -12.29 -11.44
CA GLY A 157 -17.45 -12.94 -11.78
C GLY A 157 -16.99 -13.99 -10.77
N VAL A 158 -17.87 -14.47 -9.90
CA VAL A 158 -17.59 -15.56 -8.96
C VAL A 158 -18.53 -16.73 -9.22
N PHE A 159 -17.94 -17.91 -9.49
CA PHE A 159 -18.66 -19.15 -9.84
C PHE A 159 -18.11 -20.32 -9.02
N LYS A 160 -18.96 -21.04 -8.31
CA LYS A 160 -18.65 -22.32 -7.69
C LYS A 160 -19.20 -23.44 -8.58
N LEU A 161 -18.37 -24.42 -8.88
CA LEU A 161 -18.67 -25.50 -9.82
C LEU A 161 -18.28 -26.83 -9.21
N SER A 162 -19.18 -27.78 -9.25
CA SER A 162 -18.97 -29.14 -8.72
C SER A 162 -18.26 -30.08 -9.70
N HIS A 163 -18.21 -29.73 -11.00
CA HIS A 163 -17.71 -30.58 -12.07
C HIS A 163 -16.78 -29.82 -13.04
N LEU A 164 -15.53 -29.54 -12.61
CA LEU A 164 -14.54 -28.83 -13.44
C LEU A 164 -14.22 -29.58 -14.74
N GLU A 165 -14.24 -30.93 -14.73
CA GLU A 165 -14.03 -31.75 -15.91
C GLU A 165 -15.12 -31.56 -16.95
N TYR A 166 -16.37 -31.35 -16.55
CA TYR A 166 -17.46 -31.06 -17.46
C TYR A 166 -17.39 -29.63 -18.00
N LEU A 167 -17.02 -28.65 -17.15
CA LEU A 167 -16.77 -27.30 -17.60
C LEU A 167 -15.61 -27.27 -18.63
N GLN A 168 -14.56 -28.07 -18.43
CA GLN A 168 -13.44 -28.17 -19.38
C GLN A 168 -13.96 -28.65 -20.76
N HIS A 169 -14.87 -29.60 -20.79
CA HIS A 169 -15.50 -30.07 -22.04
C HIS A 169 -16.32 -28.94 -22.69
N CYS A 170 -17.17 -28.24 -21.93
CA CYS A 170 -17.98 -27.15 -22.45
C CYS A 170 -17.10 -25.99 -23.01
N LEU A 171 -16.00 -25.67 -22.31
CA LEU A 171 -15.03 -24.64 -22.78
C LEU A 171 -14.31 -25.10 -24.06
N TYR A 172 -13.91 -26.38 -24.15
CA TYR A 172 -13.26 -26.89 -25.34
C TYR A 172 -14.17 -26.72 -26.57
N GLU A 173 -15.45 -27.07 -26.46
CA GLU A 173 -16.40 -26.89 -27.57
C GLU A 173 -16.64 -25.39 -27.88
N ALA A 174 -16.86 -24.56 -26.85
CA ALA A 174 -17.07 -23.14 -27.05
C ALA A 174 -15.86 -22.43 -27.71
N LEU A 175 -14.64 -22.92 -27.46
CA LEU A 175 -13.41 -22.37 -28.09
C LEU A 175 -13.24 -22.79 -29.57
N GLN A 176 -13.97 -23.80 -30.07
CA GLN A 176 -13.97 -24.16 -31.48
C GLN A 176 -14.94 -23.34 -32.33
N GLU A 177 -15.84 -22.61 -31.69
CA GLU A 177 -16.83 -21.78 -32.38
C GLU A 177 -16.21 -20.41 -32.70
N GLU A 178 -16.05 -20.11 -33.97
CA GLU A 178 -15.53 -18.82 -34.46
C GLU A 178 -16.66 -17.78 -34.57
N ASN A 179 -16.33 -16.48 -34.39
CA ASN A 179 -17.21 -15.33 -34.65
C ASN A 179 -18.47 -15.21 -33.78
N SER A 180 -18.45 -15.66 -32.54
CA SER A 180 -19.54 -15.40 -31.59
C SER A 180 -19.43 -14.02 -30.95
N GLU A 181 -20.55 -13.32 -30.79
CA GLU A 181 -20.65 -12.07 -30.03
C GLU A 181 -20.47 -12.27 -28.52
N ILE A 182 -20.65 -13.52 -28.02
CA ILE A 182 -20.55 -13.88 -26.61
C ILE A 182 -19.20 -14.56 -26.39
N SER A 183 -18.46 -14.15 -25.35
CA SER A 183 -17.21 -14.79 -24.92
C SER A 183 -17.35 -16.31 -24.75
N SER A 184 -16.33 -17.08 -25.12
CA SER A 184 -16.33 -18.54 -25.01
C SER A 184 -16.59 -19.01 -23.57
N PHE A 185 -16.19 -18.23 -22.56
CA PHE A 185 -16.47 -18.53 -21.16
C PHE A 185 -17.98 -18.55 -20.86
N TYR A 186 -18.71 -17.51 -21.25
CA TYR A 186 -20.13 -17.44 -20.95
C TYR A 186 -20.95 -18.44 -21.76
N ARG A 187 -20.54 -18.76 -23.01
CA ARG A 187 -21.15 -19.88 -23.77
C ARG A 187 -20.96 -21.21 -23.06
N ALA A 188 -19.78 -21.45 -22.50
CA ALA A 188 -19.51 -22.66 -21.74
C ALA A 188 -20.32 -22.72 -20.44
N ILE A 189 -20.50 -21.57 -19.73
CA ILE A 189 -21.37 -21.50 -18.54
C ILE A 189 -22.84 -21.77 -18.88
N MET A 190 -23.34 -21.20 -19.99
CA MET A 190 -24.71 -21.55 -20.46
C MET A 190 -24.86 -23.06 -20.65
N LYS A 191 -23.97 -23.68 -21.41
CA LYS A 191 -23.99 -25.14 -21.67
C LYS A 191 -23.82 -25.97 -20.40
N TYR A 192 -22.93 -25.56 -19.51
CA TYR A 192 -22.74 -26.19 -18.21
C TYR A 192 -24.03 -26.20 -17.39
N SER A 193 -24.74 -25.07 -17.35
CA SER A 193 -25.94 -24.86 -16.56
C SER A 193 -27.14 -25.70 -17.05
N GLU A 194 -27.15 -26.16 -18.31
CA GLU A 194 -28.17 -27.09 -18.81
C GLU A 194 -28.19 -28.42 -18.03
N LYS A 195 -26.99 -28.89 -17.65
CA LYS A 195 -26.81 -30.14 -16.91
C LYS A 195 -26.73 -29.94 -15.41
N TYR A 196 -26.07 -28.88 -14.97
CA TYR A 196 -25.83 -28.52 -13.57
C TYR A 196 -26.33 -27.10 -13.32
N PRO A 197 -27.63 -26.91 -12.98
CA PRO A 197 -28.19 -25.59 -12.72
C PRO A 197 -27.55 -24.92 -11.51
N PHE A 198 -27.29 -23.61 -11.61
CA PHE A 198 -26.72 -22.83 -10.54
C PHE A 198 -27.74 -22.39 -9.50
N LYS A 199 -27.31 -22.27 -8.24
CA LYS A 199 -27.94 -21.39 -7.27
C LYS A 199 -27.52 -19.98 -7.60
N VAL A 200 -28.45 -19.19 -8.12
CA VAL A 200 -28.21 -17.78 -8.54
C VAL A 200 -28.44 -16.88 -7.33
N ILE A 201 -27.38 -16.27 -6.80
CA ILE A 201 -27.37 -15.59 -5.50
C ILE A 201 -27.07 -14.10 -5.72
N LYS A 202 -27.98 -13.24 -5.24
CA LYS A 202 -27.77 -11.81 -5.25
C LYS A 202 -26.72 -11.40 -4.22
N THR A 203 -25.76 -10.53 -4.61
CA THR A 203 -24.83 -9.87 -3.70
C THR A 203 -24.80 -8.36 -3.96
N ASP A 204 -24.86 -7.60 -2.89
CA ASP A 204 -24.67 -6.15 -2.89
C ASP A 204 -23.30 -5.76 -2.28
N LYS A 205 -22.51 -6.78 -1.84
CA LYS A 205 -21.22 -6.65 -1.18
C LYS A 205 -20.08 -7.07 -2.10
N TRP A 206 -19.94 -6.39 -3.20
CA TRP A 206 -18.89 -6.69 -4.16
C TRP A 206 -18.21 -5.42 -4.66
N PHE A 207 -16.94 -5.55 -4.99
CA PHE A 207 -16.10 -4.46 -5.48
C PHE A 207 -15.52 -4.89 -6.82
N ASP A 208 -15.77 -4.09 -7.84
CA ASP A 208 -15.14 -4.20 -9.15
C ASP A 208 -13.99 -3.20 -9.25
N ILE A 209 -12.84 -3.71 -9.60
CA ILE A 209 -11.63 -2.90 -9.83
C ILE A 209 -11.21 -2.89 -11.31
N GLY A 210 -11.97 -3.53 -12.19
CA GLY A 210 -11.78 -3.48 -13.63
C GLY A 210 -12.14 -2.13 -14.26
N HIS A 211 -12.91 -1.29 -13.53
CA HIS A 211 -13.39 0.01 -13.98
C HIS A 211 -12.95 1.13 -13.02
N ALA A 212 -12.39 2.21 -13.58
CA ALA A 212 -11.78 3.29 -12.79
C ALA A 212 -12.78 4.01 -11.86
N ASP A 213 -14.00 4.27 -12.32
CA ASP A 213 -15.07 4.92 -11.55
C ASP A 213 -15.49 4.08 -10.32
N LYS A 214 -15.60 2.76 -10.47
CA LYS A 214 -15.89 1.83 -9.37
C LYS A 214 -14.70 1.71 -8.43
N TYR A 215 -13.48 1.59 -8.96
CA TYR A 215 -12.26 1.55 -8.17
C TYR A 215 -12.11 2.81 -7.29
N PHE A 216 -12.23 4.01 -7.87
CA PHE A 216 -12.12 5.24 -7.09
C PHE A 216 -13.25 5.41 -6.08
N SER A 217 -14.46 4.92 -6.37
CA SER A 217 -15.55 4.95 -5.39
C SER A 217 -15.32 4.01 -4.20
N SER A 218 -14.70 2.85 -4.41
CA SER A 218 -14.36 1.90 -3.33
C SER A 218 -13.18 2.37 -2.47
N GLN A 219 -12.24 3.14 -3.01
CA GLN A 219 -11.13 3.74 -2.26
C GLN A 219 -11.57 4.86 -1.29
N LEU A 220 -12.77 5.39 -1.42
CA LEU A 220 -13.26 6.50 -0.60
C LEU A 220 -13.63 6.11 0.84
N GLU A 221 -13.57 4.84 1.20
CA GLU A 221 -13.57 4.39 2.59
C GLU A 221 -12.15 4.46 3.19
N VAL A 222 -11.62 5.68 3.32
CA VAL A 222 -10.30 5.90 3.92
C VAL A 222 -10.33 5.44 5.36
N LYS A 223 -9.68 4.33 5.68
CA LYS A 223 -9.39 3.94 7.06
C LYS A 223 -8.33 4.89 7.62
N ALA A 224 -8.78 5.93 8.30
CA ALA A 224 -7.94 6.77 9.13
C ALA A 224 -7.29 5.93 10.26
N ARG A 225 -6.13 6.39 10.79
CA ARG A 225 -5.58 5.80 12.04
C ARG A 225 -6.63 5.91 13.15
N GLU A 226 -6.63 4.99 14.11
CA GLU A 226 -7.64 4.86 15.17
C GLU A 226 -8.03 6.18 15.88
N PHE A 227 -7.10 7.13 15.97
CA PHE A 227 -7.31 8.44 16.60
C PHE A 227 -7.68 9.58 15.64
N ASN A 228 -7.77 9.32 14.33
CA ASN A 228 -8.17 10.30 13.32
C ASN A 228 -9.53 9.91 12.75
N HIS A 229 -10.44 10.89 12.67
CA HIS A 229 -11.75 10.71 12.06
C HIS A 229 -11.81 11.55 10.78
N ILE A 230 -12.07 10.89 9.66
CA ILE A 230 -12.15 11.51 8.33
C ILE A 230 -13.58 11.37 7.80
N LYS A 231 -14.12 12.48 7.35
CA LYS A 231 -15.40 12.53 6.63
C LYS A 231 -15.16 13.16 5.25
N ILE A 232 -15.60 12.47 4.19
CA ILE A 232 -15.50 12.95 2.82
C ILE A 232 -16.90 13.28 2.29
N ASP A 233 -17.06 14.52 1.83
CA ASP A 233 -18.19 14.97 1.00
C ASP A 233 -17.78 14.79 -0.47
N LYS A 234 -18.27 13.70 -1.08
CA LYS A 234 -17.89 13.30 -2.44
C LYS A 234 -18.38 14.29 -3.48
N ASP A 235 -19.59 14.84 -3.27
CA ASP A 235 -20.24 15.74 -4.22
C ASP A 235 -19.51 17.09 -4.31
N ARG A 236 -18.88 17.51 -3.22
CA ARG A 236 -18.13 18.77 -3.14
C ARG A 236 -16.61 18.60 -3.20
N GLY A 237 -16.11 17.38 -3.16
CA GLY A 237 -14.67 17.11 -3.10
C GLY A 237 -14.02 17.67 -1.82
N ILE A 238 -14.70 17.59 -0.67
CA ILE A 238 -14.23 18.14 0.60
C ILE A 238 -13.96 17.01 1.60
N LEU A 239 -12.76 17.00 2.17
CA LEU A 239 -12.36 16.15 3.28
C LEU A 239 -12.37 16.96 4.56
N THR A 240 -13.05 16.48 5.60
CA THR A 240 -13.00 17.04 6.95
C THR A 240 -12.32 16.04 7.89
N LYS A 241 -11.27 16.50 8.55
CA LYS A 241 -10.48 15.72 9.53
C LYS A 241 -10.65 16.27 10.93
N THR A 242 -10.82 15.36 11.91
CA THR A 242 -10.73 15.62 13.36
C THR A 242 -9.80 14.57 13.98
N SER A 243 -9.33 14.81 15.21
CA SER A 243 -8.41 13.88 15.87
C SER A 243 -8.56 13.92 17.38
N ASP A 244 -8.44 12.75 18.03
CA ASP A 244 -8.41 12.63 19.49
C ASP A 244 -7.08 13.10 20.09
N ASN A 245 -6.00 13.13 19.30
CA ASN A 245 -4.71 13.70 19.67
C ASN A 245 -4.68 15.21 19.40
N VAL A 246 -5.41 15.95 20.25
CA VAL A 246 -5.72 17.36 20.07
C VAL A 246 -4.47 18.23 19.90
N ASP A 247 -3.45 18.09 20.76
CA ASP A 247 -2.24 18.91 20.72
C ASP A 247 -1.47 18.74 19.42
N LYS A 248 -1.28 17.48 18.99
CA LYS A 248 -0.61 17.18 17.73
C LYS A 248 -1.42 17.71 16.54
N PHE A 249 -2.74 17.56 16.58
CA PHE A 249 -3.61 17.97 15.50
C PHE A 249 -3.70 19.50 15.35
N ILE A 250 -3.74 20.25 16.46
CA ILE A 250 -3.64 21.71 16.41
C ILE A 250 -2.30 22.14 15.80
N GLY A 251 -1.20 21.42 16.08
CA GLY A 251 0.09 21.66 15.43
C GLY A 251 0.02 21.47 13.90
N GLU A 252 -0.61 20.39 13.45
CA GLU A 252 -0.87 20.11 12.03
C GLU A 252 -1.66 21.24 11.36
N ILE A 253 -2.78 21.67 11.96
CA ILE A 253 -3.60 22.78 11.43
C ILE A 253 -2.76 24.05 11.33
N LYS A 254 -1.99 24.38 12.37
CA LYS A 254 -1.12 25.58 12.39
C LYS A 254 -0.07 25.55 11.30
N TRP A 255 0.48 24.36 10.98
CA TRP A 255 1.43 24.22 9.89
C TRP A 255 0.81 24.65 8.56
N TYR A 256 -0.38 24.18 8.22
CA TYR A 256 -1.09 24.58 7.01
C TYR A 256 -1.33 26.09 6.92
N LEU A 257 -1.62 26.73 8.06
CA LEU A 257 -1.97 28.14 8.12
C LEU A 257 -0.76 29.09 8.13
N LYS A 258 0.41 28.60 8.56
CA LYS A 258 1.63 29.41 8.71
C LYS A 258 2.58 29.32 7.51
N LEU A 259 2.30 28.44 6.57
CA LEU A 259 3.07 28.40 5.34
C LEU A 259 3.03 29.75 4.62
N PRO A 260 4.17 30.25 4.11
CA PRO A 260 4.20 31.39 3.19
C PRO A 260 3.27 31.18 1.99
N THR A 261 2.66 32.26 1.49
CA THR A 261 1.64 32.18 0.42
C THR A 261 2.18 31.53 -0.85
N ASP A 262 3.46 31.74 -1.19
CA ASP A 262 4.09 31.10 -2.36
C ASP A 262 4.38 29.60 -2.17
N LEU A 263 4.24 29.07 -0.95
CA LEU A 263 4.32 27.65 -0.66
C LEU A 263 2.96 26.96 -0.51
N GLU A 264 1.86 27.69 -0.60
CA GLU A 264 0.51 27.09 -0.44
C GLU A 264 0.18 26.04 -1.51
N TYR A 265 0.88 26.06 -2.63
CA TYR A 265 0.70 25.06 -3.69
C TYR A 265 1.05 23.63 -3.26
N VAL A 266 1.88 23.45 -2.24
CA VAL A 266 2.30 22.11 -1.76
C VAL A 266 1.23 21.42 -0.91
N ARG A 267 0.27 22.16 -0.36
CA ARG A 267 -0.78 21.66 0.54
C ARG A 267 -2.15 21.61 -0.12
N PRO A 268 -3.10 20.82 0.39
CA PRO A 268 -4.51 20.96 0.01
C PRO A 268 -5.03 22.38 0.32
N ARG A 269 -5.97 22.86 -0.49
CA ARG A 269 -6.68 24.09 -0.18
C ARG A 269 -7.52 23.92 1.08
N ILE A 270 -7.38 24.84 2.03
CA ILE A 270 -8.16 24.82 3.27
C ILE A 270 -9.43 25.66 3.07
N PHE A 271 -10.58 25.07 3.36
CA PHE A 271 -11.89 25.74 3.28
C PHE A 271 -12.31 26.32 4.63
N SER A 272 -12.15 25.54 5.70
CA SER A 272 -12.45 25.96 7.06
C SER A 272 -11.64 25.19 8.09
N TYR A 273 -11.49 25.74 9.28
CA TYR A 273 -10.74 25.11 10.36
C TYR A 273 -11.18 25.62 11.72
N SER A 274 -10.83 24.87 12.77
CA SER A 274 -10.85 25.31 14.15
C SER A 274 -9.59 24.84 14.87
N THR A 275 -8.96 25.75 15.60
CA THR A 275 -7.84 25.44 16.52
C THR A 275 -8.31 25.46 17.98
N SER A 276 -9.63 25.51 18.23
CA SER A 276 -10.19 25.38 19.57
C SER A 276 -9.86 24.01 20.14
N TYR A 277 -9.31 23.97 21.35
CA TYR A 277 -8.92 22.71 22.02
C TYR A 277 -10.08 21.72 22.15
N ASN A 278 -11.29 22.21 22.36
CA ASN A 278 -12.47 21.36 22.56
C ASN A 278 -13.06 20.79 21.25
N SER A 279 -12.76 21.38 20.11
CA SER A 279 -13.33 20.99 18.83
C SER A 279 -12.40 21.36 17.65
N PRO A 280 -11.17 20.82 17.62
CA PRO A 280 -10.28 21.08 16.50
C PRO A 280 -10.74 20.32 15.25
N TYR A 281 -10.74 21.00 14.11
CA TYR A 281 -11.00 20.37 12.82
C TYR A 281 -10.32 21.14 11.69
N VAL A 282 -10.11 20.47 10.57
CA VAL A 282 -9.74 21.09 9.30
C VAL A 282 -10.56 20.49 8.17
N SER A 283 -11.17 21.37 7.36
CA SER A 283 -11.83 20.98 6.10
C SER A 283 -10.97 21.45 4.94
N MET A 284 -10.61 20.54 4.07
CA MET A 284 -9.70 20.78 2.97
C MET A 284 -10.16 20.10 1.69
N GLU A 285 -9.60 20.52 0.57
CA GLU A 285 -9.83 19.90 -0.73
C GLU A 285 -9.39 18.44 -0.70
N TYR A 286 -10.25 17.55 -1.18
CA TYR A 286 -9.97 16.13 -1.30
C TYR A 286 -9.32 15.84 -2.64
N TYR A 287 -8.18 15.14 -2.61
CA TYR A 287 -7.48 14.63 -3.78
C TYR A 287 -7.53 13.10 -3.80
N ALA A 288 -8.05 12.52 -4.86
CA ALA A 288 -8.00 11.08 -5.12
C ALA A 288 -6.65 10.68 -5.77
N TYR A 289 -5.54 11.22 -5.25
CA TYR A 289 -4.20 10.92 -5.74
C TYR A 289 -3.61 9.74 -4.96
N HIS A 290 -2.72 9.00 -5.63
CA HIS A 290 -1.91 8.00 -4.94
C HIS A 290 -0.83 8.65 -4.09
N THR A 291 -0.52 8.01 -2.96
CA THR A 291 0.67 8.35 -2.19
C THR A 291 1.91 7.72 -2.81
N ILE A 292 3.08 8.32 -2.58
CA ILE A 292 4.35 7.69 -2.99
C ILE A 292 4.54 6.32 -2.33
N HIS A 293 4.02 6.14 -1.12
CA HIS A 293 3.95 4.85 -0.43
C HIS A 293 3.29 3.76 -1.29
N GLU A 294 2.11 4.04 -1.88
CA GLU A 294 1.41 3.09 -2.75
C GLU A 294 2.19 2.79 -4.03
N LEU A 295 2.76 3.83 -4.65
CA LEU A 295 3.65 3.68 -5.81
C LEU A 295 4.90 2.84 -5.48
N PHE A 296 5.46 3.03 -4.29
CA PHE A 296 6.64 2.33 -3.84
C PHE A 296 6.37 0.86 -3.52
N LEU A 297 5.29 0.56 -2.84
CA LEU A 297 4.91 -0.82 -2.49
C LEU A 297 4.36 -1.59 -3.70
N TYR A 298 3.44 -0.98 -4.44
CA TYR A 298 2.60 -1.68 -5.40
C TYR A 298 2.82 -1.25 -6.86
N GLY A 299 3.37 -0.05 -7.11
CA GLY A 299 3.56 0.48 -8.46
C GLY A 299 4.60 -0.28 -9.29
N ASP A 300 4.48 -0.28 -10.60
CA ASP A 300 5.45 -0.82 -11.57
C ASP A 300 5.91 0.29 -12.51
N LEU A 301 6.65 1.26 -11.94
CA LEU A 301 7.04 2.49 -12.59
C LEU A 301 8.42 2.38 -13.22
N THR A 302 8.57 3.03 -14.36
CA THR A 302 9.84 3.14 -15.07
C THR A 302 10.83 4.06 -14.35
N LYS A 303 12.12 3.97 -14.73
CA LYS A 303 13.16 4.88 -14.22
C LYS A 303 12.79 6.36 -14.43
N ASN A 304 12.23 6.71 -15.59
CA ASN A 304 11.88 8.09 -15.90
C ASN A 304 10.79 8.61 -14.98
N GLN A 305 9.73 7.82 -14.74
CA GLN A 305 8.65 8.19 -13.82
C GLN A 305 9.18 8.39 -12.39
N TRP A 306 10.03 7.50 -11.89
CA TRP A 306 10.67 7.68 -10.58
C TRP A 306 11.58 8.91 -10.54
N THR A 307 12.31 9.20 -11.63
CA THR A 307 13.14 10.41 -11.74
C THR A 307 12.28 11.67 -11.62
N ASP A 308 11.14 11.71 -12.30
CA ASP A 308 10.22 12.85 -12.26
C ASP A 308 9.60 13.02 -10.87
N ILE A 309 9.20 11.92 -10.21
CA ILE A 309 8.71 11.93 -8.84
C ILE A 309 9.77 12.51 -7.90
N PHE A 310 11.00 12.02 -7.92
CA PHE A 310 12.06 12.49 -7.04
C PHE A 310 12.45 13.95 -7.31
N ARG A 311 12.43 14.40 -8.57
CA ARG A 311 12.64 15.81 -8.92
C ARG A 311 11.54 16.70 -8.37
N ARG A 312 10.27 16.26 -8.37
CA ARG A 312 9.17 17.02 -7.76
C ARG A 312 9.32 17.13 -6.25
N ILE A 313 9.70 16.05 -5.59
CA ILE A 313 9.99 16.07 -4.14
C ILE A 313 11.18 17.00 -3.85
N LYS A 314 12.25 16.92 -4.63
CA LYS A 314 13.41 17.84 -4.51
C LYS A 314 13.00 19.29 -4.68
N PHE A 315 12.12 19.59 -5.63
CA PHE A 315 11.64 20.95 -5.86
C PHE A 315 10.92 21.51 -4.61
N ILE A 316 10.03 20.72 -3.99
CA ILE A 316 9.36 21.11 -2.73
C ILE A 316 10.38 21.30 -1.60
N TYR A 317 11.31 20.35 -1.46
CA TYR A 317 12.38 20.46 -0.47
C TYR A 317 13.19 21.76 -0.66
N SER A 318 13.61 22.07 -1.88
CA SER A 318 14.38 23.27 -2.20
C SER A 318 13.60 24.56 -1.91
N ASP A 319 12.29 24.57 -2.19
CA ASP A 319 11.43 25.71 -1.87
C ASP A 319 11.31 25.94 -0.36
N PHE A 320 11.21 24.87 0.44
CA PHE A 320 11.24 24.98 1.89
C PHE A 320 12.57 25.55 2.41
N GLN A 321 13.71 25.26 1.74
CA GLN A 321 15.02 25.76 2.12
C GLN A 321 15.20 27.27 1.90
N ARG A 322 14.32 27.93 1.14
CA ARG A 322 14.35 29.40 0.94
C ARG A 322 14.01 30.18 2.21
N TYR A 323 13.33 29.57 3.15
CA TYR A 323 12.86 30.17 4.39
C TYR A 323 13.68 29.68 5.57
N THR A 324 14.29 30.60 6.30
CA THR A 324 15.21 30.26 7.40
C THR A 324 14.86 31.01 8.68
N VAL A 325 15.19 30.40 9.81
CA VAL A 325 15.19 31.04 11.13
C VAL A 325 16.52 30.79 11.83
N LYS A 326 17.04 31.82 12.50
CA LYS A 326 18.25 31.72 13.33
C LYS A 326 17.91 32.07 14.77
N ASP A 327 18.14 31.14 15.68
CA ASP A 327 18.02 31.29 17.13
C ASP A 327 18.88 30.21 17.78
N GLY A 328 20.16 30.47 17.92
CA GLY A 328 21.15 29.44 18.28
C GLY A 328 20.86 28.71 19.60
N SER A 329 20.27 29.37 20.59
CA SER A 329 19.94 28.73 21.87
C SER A 329 18.72 27.81 21.74
N LYS A 330 17.65 28.26 21.08
CA LYS A 330 16.46 27.48 20.84
C LYS A 330 16.72 26.34 19.86
N ILE A 331 17.55 26.56 18.83
CA ILE A 331 17.93 25.52 17.88
C ILE A 331 18.65 24.37 18.58
N LYS A 332 19.66 24.68 19.43
CA LYS A 332 20.36 23.64 20.19
C LYS A 332 19.43 22.86 21.14
N ALA A 333 18.50 23.56 21.80
CA ALA A 333 17.51 22.95 22.66
C ALA A 333 16.59 22.02 21.85
N ALA A 334 16.11 22.44 20.68
CA ALA A 334 15.26 21.67 19.80
C ALA A 334 15.97 20.42 19.24
N LEU A 335 17.24 20.54 18.82
CA LEU A 335 18.05 19.39 18.38
C LEU A 335 18.24 18.37 19.50
N LYS A 336 18.54 18.84 20.73
CA LYS A 336 18.65 17.97 21.89
C LYS A 336 17.33 17.26 22.20
N ASP A 337 16.23 17.98 22.17
CA ASP A 337 14.90 17.41 22.44
C ASP A 337 14.52 16.35 21.40
N MET A 338 14.68 16.70 20.12
CA MET A 338 14.23 15.85 19.02
C MET A 338 15.09 14.62 18.79
N TYR A 339 16.41 14.69 18.97
CA TYR A 339 17.32 13.59 18.66
C TYR A 339 17.72 12.79 19.90
N LEU A 340 18.06 13.46 21.00
CA LEU A 340 18.57 12.78 22.18
C LEU A 340 17.45 12.47 23.19
N THR A 341 16.81 13.53 23.72
CA THR A 341 15.82 13.37 24.80
C THR A 341 14.66 12.47 24.40
N LYS A 342 14.11 12.70 23.21
CA LYS A 342 13.03 11.87 22.65
C LYS A 342 13.46 10.40 22.53
N THR A 343 14.66 10.12 21.99
CA THR A 343 15.13 8.73 21.80
C THR A 343 15.34 8.03 23.15
N ILE A 344 15.97 8.71 24.13
CA ILE A 344 16.15 8.15 25.47
C ILE A 344 14.80 7.87 26.13
N ASN A 345 13.86 8.82 26.10
CA ASN A 345 12.53 8.63 26.69
C ASN A 345 11.76 7.45 26.03
N ARG A 346 11.97 7.24 24.73
CA ARG A 346 11.38 6.10 24.02
C ARG A 346 12.02 4.77 24.44
N PHE A 347 13.34 4.73 24.65
CA PHE A 347 14.02 3.55 25.18
C PHE A 347 13.59 3.25 26.62
N GLU A 348 13.44 4.25 27.48
CA GLU A 348 12.92 4.05 28.84
C GLU A 348 11.49 3.50 28.81
N LYS A 349 10.65 3.96 27.87
CA LYS A 349 9.31 3.37 27.67
C LYS A 349 9.39 1.92 27.19
N LEU A 350 10.28 1.62 26.22
CA LEU A 350 10.45 0.27 25.69
C LEU A 350 10.98 -0.69 26.76
N LYS A 351 11.85 -0.22 27.64
CA LYS A 351 12.41 -1.00 28.77
C LYS A 351 11.35 -1.52 29.75
N GLN A 352 10.18 -0.87 29.80
CA GLN A 352 9.05 -1.33 30.63
C GLN A 352 8.36 -2.56 30.01
N ASN A 353 8.59 -2.85 28.73
CA ASN A 353 8.07 -4.05 28.09
C ASN A 353 9.00 -5.24 28.35
N VAL A 354 8.52 -6.23 29.11
CA VAL A 354 9.27 -7.43 29.53
C VAL A 354 9.85 -8.19 28.32
N GLN A 355 9.17 -8.19 27.19
CA GLN A 355 9.62 -8.85 25.96
C GLN A 355 10.95 -8.29 25.43
N PHE A 356 11.30 -7.04 25.77
CA PHE A 356 12.54 -6.40 25.36
C PHE A 356 13.64 -6.45 26.42
N SER A 357 13.42 -7.08 27.59
CA SER A 357 14.38 -7.08 28.70
C SER A 357 15.78 -7.54 28.30
N LYS A 358 15.87 -8.63 27.55
CA LYS A 358 17.14 -9.19 27.06
C LYS A 358 17.86 -8.27 26.07
N PHE A 359 17.14 -7.56 25.22
CA PHE A 359 17.71 -6.61 24.27
C PHE A 359 18.40 -5.42 24.97
N PHE A 360 18.04 -5.11 26.21
CA PHE A 360 18.70 -4.06 27.00
C PHE A 360 19.99 -4.51 27.68
N THR A 361 20.12 -5.81 28.00
CA THR A 361 21.23 -6.33 28.82
C THR A 361 22.24 -7.14 28.02
N ASP A 362 21.78 -7.87 27.03
CA ASP A 362 22.59 -8.86 26.31
C ASP A 362 22.92 -8.35 24.88
N PRO A 363 24.00 -8.86 24.25
CA PRO A 363 24.30 -8.60 22.85
C PRO A 363 23.12 -8.98 21.94
N ILE A 364 22.80 -8.11 20.98
CA ILE A 364 21.69 -8.31 20.06
C ILE A 364 22.21 -8.95 18.77
N SER A 365 21.62 -10.07 18.36
CA SER A 365 21.92 -10.70 17.08
C SER A 365 20.86 -10.32 16.05
N VAL A 366 21.29 -9.69 14.94
CA VAL A 366 20.43 -9.37 13.80
C VAL A 366 21.01 -10.01 12.53
N ASN A 367 20.28 -10.93 11.92
CA ASN A 367 20.70 -11.65 10.71
C ASN A 367 22.13 -12.24 10.84
N GLY A 368 22.45 -12.79 12.03
CA GLY A 368 23.75 -13.38 12.36
C GLY A 368 24.85 -12.38 12.76
N LYS A 369 24.64 -11.07 12.62
CA LYS A 369 25.57 -10.04 13.06
C LYS A 369 25.27 -9.64 14.51
N LYS A 370 26.30 -9.50 15.35
CA LYS A 370 26.16 -9.15 16.77
C LYS A 370 26.39 -7.66 17.02
N TYR A 371 25.45 -7.07 17.72
CA TYR A 371 25.45 -5.65 18.13
C TYR A 371 25.48 -5.52 19.65
N LYS A 372 25.94 -4.38 20.13
CA LYS A 372 25.84 -3.97 21.54
C LYS A 372 24.38 -3.98 22.01
N SER A 373 24.20 -4.21 23.31
CA SER A 373 22.90 -4.10 23.99
C SER A 373 22.34 -2.69 23.87
N LEU A 374 21.00 -2.51 24.00
CA LEU A 374 20.37 -1.18 23.96
C LEU A 374 20.86 -0.24 25.06
N ASN A 375 21.30 -0.75 26.24
CA ASN A 375 21.93 0.07 27.26
C ASN A 375 23.28 0.64 26.77
N GLU A 376 24.09 -0.18 26.10
CA GLU A 376 25.37 0.26 25.54
C GLU A 376 25.16 1.19 24.34
N VAL A 377 24.23 0.86 23.44
CA VAL A 377 23.80 1.73 22.33
C VAL A 377 23.35 3.11 22.85
N THR A 378 22.58 3.14 23.95
CA THR A 378 22.19 4.39 24.62
C THR A 378 23.39 5.25 25.01
N ASN A 379 24.47 4.62 25.55
CA ASN A 379 25.68 5.35 25.92
C ASN A 379 26.45 5.87 24.69
N VAL A 380 26.49 5.12 23.60
CA VAL A 380 27.05 5.55 22.32
C VAL A 380 26.27 6.75 21.78
N LEU A 381 24.94 6.69 21.76
CA LEU A 381 24.08 7.78 21.26
C LEU A 381 24.24 9.08 22.05
N LYS A 382 24.43 9.00 23.39
CA LYS A 382 24.68 10.19 24.23
C LYS A 382 25.96 10.96 23.82
N GLN A 383 26.91 10.29 23.19
CA GLN A 383 28.17 10.89 22.72
C GLN A 383 28.05 11.34 21.24
N VAL A 384 27.54 10.46 20.40
CA VAL A 384 27.52 10.67 18.94
C VAL A 384 26.50 11.71 18.50
N ILE A 385 25.32 11.78 19.13
CA ILE A 385 24.29 12.75 18.75
C ILE A 385 24.76 14.20 18.91
N PRO A 386 25.32 14.63 20.08
CA PRO A 386 25.83 16.00 20.22
C PRO A 386 26.98 16.29 19.26
N ASP A 387 27.88 15.33 19.05
CA ASP A 387 29.06 15.49 18.19
C ASP A 387 28.68 15.68 16.71
N LYS A 388 27.72 14.88 16.21
CA LYS A 388 27.41 14.87 14.77
C LYS A 388 26.20 15.72 14.37
N LEU A 389 25.24 15.99 15.27
CA LEU A 389 23.97 16.61 14.88
C LEU A 389 23.76 18.03 15.42
N TYR A 390 24.56 18.52 16.40
CA TYR A 390 24.40 19.89 16.96
C TYR A 390 25.23 20.95 16.25
N ASP A 391 25.60 20.69 15.01
CA ASP A 391 26.51 21.50 14.20
C ASP A 391 25.81 22.56 13.32
N ILE A 392 24.50 22.73 13.43
CA ILE A 392 23.74 23.73 12.68
C ILE A 392 23.25 24.85 13.58
N ASP A 393 23.18 26.06 13.04
CA ASP A 393 22.77 27.30 13.72
C ASP A 393 21.52 27.94 13.10
N GLN A 394 20.95 27.31 12.07
CA GLN A 394 19.72 27.75 11.44
C GLN A 394 18.80 26.57 11.13
N PHE A 395 17.50 26.82 11.19
CA PHE A 395 16.46 25.93 10.73
C PHE A 395 15.78 26.47 9.47
N ASN A 396 15.21 25.55 8.70
CA ASN A 396 14.41 25.87 7.52
C ASN A 396 12.96 25.39 7.72
N ILE A 397 12.05 25.82 6.84
CA ILE A 397 10.73 25.22 6.83
C ILE A 397 10.88 23.72 6.57
N ILE A 398 10.14 22.94 7.36
CA ILE A 398 10.03 21.48 7.21
C ILE A 398 8.57 21.05 7.30
N HIS A 399 8.24 19.95 6.67
CA HIS A 399 6.99 19.22 6.90
C HIS A 399 7.03 18.47 8.25
N GLY A 400 8.20 17.98 8.60
CA GLY A 400 8.48 17.28 9.86
C GLY A 400 8.01 15.82 9.89
N ASP A 401 7.31 15.35 8.83
CA ASP A 401 6.95 13.96 8.60
C ASP A 401 6.86 13.64 7.10
N LEU A 402 7.86 14.09 6.32
CA LEU A 402 7.91 13.98 4.87
C LEU A 402 8.29 12.54 4.45
N CYS A 403 7.53 11.55 4.88
CA CYS A 403 7.64 10.16 4.43
C CYS A 403 6.74 9.91 3.20
N PHE A 404 6.95 8.80 2.53
CA PHE A 404 6.22 8.47 1.30
C PHE A 404 4.70 8.39 1.47
N ALA A 405 4.23 8.01 2.66
CA ALA A 405 2.79 7.97 2.96
C ALA A 405 2.13 9.35 3.03
N ASN A 406 2.90 10.41 3.25
CA ASN A 406 2.41 11.78 3.39
C ASN A 406 2.64 12.64 2.14
N ILE A 407 3.08 12.04 1.05
CA ILE A 407 3.32 12.71 -0.23
C ILE A 407 2.38 12.10 -1.26
N MET A 408 1.43 12.88 -1.75
CA MET A 408 0.47 12.51 -2.80
C MET A 408 0.93 13.06 -4.13
N ILE A 409 0.72 12.30 -5.20
CA ILE A 409 1.08 12.72 -6.56
C ILE A 409 -0.05 12.40 -7.53
N ASP A 410 -0.30 13.30 -8.48
CA ASP A 410 -1.31 13.10 -9.53
C ASP A 410 -0.89 12.00 -10.52
N ASN A 411 -1.84 11.54 -11.34
CA ASN A 411 -1.64 10.45 -12.27
C ASN A 411 -0.59 10.72 -13.36
N ASN A 412 -0.26 11.99 -13.60
CA ASN A 412 0.73 12.40 -14.60
C ASN A 412 2.09 12.75 -13.98
N TYR A 413 2.26 12.56 -12.67
CA TYR A 413 3.48 12.88 -11.89
C TYR A 413 3.89 14.36 -11.97
N ASN A 414 2.93 15.28 -12.16
CA ASN A 414 3.17 16.71 -12.32
C ASN A 414 2.91 17.50 -11.04
N PHE A 415 1.88 17.12 -10.27
CA PHE A 415 1.46 17.85 -9.08
C PHE A 415 1.64 16.99 -7.84
N VAL A 416 2.31 17.56 -6.85
CA VAL A 416 2.52 16.92 -5.55
C VAL A 416 1.79 17.72 -4.48
N LYS A 417 1.15 17.01 -3.56
CA LYS A 417 0.57 17.56 -2.34
C LYS A 417 1.13 16.82 -1.13
N VAL A 418 1.45 17.57 -0.07
CA VAL A 418 1.86 16.99 1.20
C VAL A 418 0.76 17.11 2.23
N ILE A 419 0.57 16.07 3.02
CA ILE A 419 -0.49 15.93 4.01
C ILE A 419 0.08 15.47 5.35
N ASP A 420 -0.66 15.64 6.43
CA ASP A 420 -0.29 15.18 7.77
C ASP A 420 1.06 15.74 8.30
N PRO A 421 1.32 17.06 8.17
CA PRO A 421 2.55 17.65 8.66
C PRO A 421 2.65 17.50 10.19
N ARG A 422 3.87 17.41 10.70
CA ARG A 422 4.10 17.29 12.13
C ARG A 422 3.70 18.53 12.92
N GLY A 423 3.92 19.72 12.35
CA GLY A 423 3.60 21.02 12.96
C GLY A 423 4.40 21.37 14.22
N LYS A 424 5.48 20.62 14.52
CA LYS A 424 6.34 20.89 15.69
C LYS A 424 7.71 20.25 15.56
N PHE A 425 8.80 21.03 15.82
CA PHE A 425 10.16 20.52 15.97
C PHE A 425 10.83 21.21 17.17
N GLY A 426 10.90 20.55 18.33
CA GLY A 426 11.17 21.23 19.59
C GLY A 426 10.10 22.31 19.87
N ASP A 427 10.54 23.56 20.08
CA ASP A 427 9.67 24.72 20.28
C ASP A 427 9.34 25.49 18.99
N PHE A 428 9.78 24.98 17.84
CA PHE A 428 9.44 25.53 16.54
C PHE A 428 8.22 24.82 15.93
N ASP A 429 7.36 25.57 15.22
CA ASP A 429 6.13 25.03 14.62
C ASP A 429 6.33 24.60 13.16
N ILE A 430 6.77 25.50 12.26
CA ILE A 430 7.01 25.14 10.84
C ILE A 430 8.50 25.01 10.50
N TYR A 431 9.40 25.39 11.42
CA TYR A 431 10.84 25.35 11.19
C TYR A 431 11.48 24.16 11.91
N GLY A 432 12.51 23.57 11.31
CA GLY A 432 13.29 22.48 11.89
C GLY A 432 14.57 22.19 11.12
N ASP A 433 15.22 21.09 11.49
CA ASP A 433 16.43 20.62 10.83
C ASP A 433 16.10 20.06 9.42
N PRO A 434 16.63 20.65 8.32
CA PRO A 434 16.34 20.16 6.96
C PRO A 434 16.82 18.72 6.72
N ARG A 435 17.83 18.25 7.46
CA ARG A 435 18.32 16.87 7.36
C ARG A 435 17.27 15.87 7.86
N TYR A 436 16.37 16.30 8.75
CA TYR A 436 15.26 15.46 9.23
C TYR A 436 14.27 15.13 8.11
N GLU A 437 14.02 16.04 7.17
CA GLU A 437 13.19 15.79 5.99
C GLU A 437 13.80 14.69 5.09
N LEU A 438 15.12 14.83 4.81
CA LEU A 438 15.83 13.81 4.03
C LEU A 438 15.85 12.46 4.74
N ALA A 439 16.07 12.45 6.06
CA ALA A 439 16.01 11.22 6.85
C ALA A 439 14.62 10.55 6.84
N LYS A 440 13.54 11.34 6.74
CA LYS A 440 12.18 10.80 6.58
C LYS A 440 11.96 10.18 5.20
N LEU A 441 12.56 10.72 4.16
CA LEU A 441 12.55 10.09 2.83
C LEU A 441 13.40 8.82 2.80
N PHE A 442 14.59 8.83 3.42
CA PHE A 442 15.44 7.65 3.58
C PHE A 442 14.74 6.55 4.39
N HIS A 443 14.06 6.91 5.46
CA HIS A 443 13.29 5.99 6.30
C HIS A 443 12.27 5.16 5.49
N SER A 444 11.64 5.76 4.47
CA SER A 444 10.81 5.03 3.51
C SER A 444 11.66 4.24 2.50
N LEU A 445 12.67 4.88 1.89
CA LEU A 445 13.38 4.37 0.72
C LEU A 445 14.47 3.35 1.07
N ASP A 446 15.36 3.67 2.02
CA ASP A 446 16.47 2.83 2.48
C ASP A 446 16.01 1.85 3.56
N GLY A 447 15.47 2.36 4.65
CA GLY A 447 15.03 1.56 5.79
C GLY A 447 13.74 0.76 5.56
N LYS A 448 13.07 0.95 4.42
CA LYS A 448 11.88 0.17 4.03
C LYS A 448 10.75 0.19 5.07
N TYR A 449 10.58 1.31 5.78
CA TYR A 449 9.54 1.45 6.79
C TYR A 449 8.14 1.09 6.28
N ASP A 450 7.84 1.49 5.03
CA ASP A 450 6.56 1.24 4.38
C ASP A 450 6.25 -0.26 4.25
N PHE A 451 7.25 -1.09 4.00
CA PHE A 451 7.13 -2.56 3.98
C PHE A 451 6.88 -3.11 5.38
N ILE A 452 7.58 -2.58 6.39
CA ILE A 452 7.45 -3.06 7.77
C ILE A 452 6.04 -2.83 8.30
N ILE A 453 5.47 -1.63 8.12
CA ILE A 453 4.12 -1.30 8.62
C ILE A 453 2.99 -2.02 7.88
N LYS A 454 3.29 -2.61 6.72
CA LYS A 454 2.33 -3.42 5.94
C LYS A 454 2.56 -4.92 6.09
N ASP A 455 3.41 -5.33 7.03
CA ASP A 455 3.78 -6.73 7.26
C ASP A 455 4.37 -7.44 6.02
N LEU A 456 4.96 -6.67 5.09
CA LEU A 456 5.62 -7.18 3.89
C LEU A 456 7.07 -7.60 4.21
N PHE A 457 7.23 -8.48 5.20
CA PHE A 457 8.51 -9.03 5.63
C PHE A 457 8.33 -10.38 6.33
N ASN A 458 9.37 -11.20 6.28
CA ASN A 458 9.47 -12.44 7.04
C ASN A 458 10.37 -12.23 8.24
N ILE A 459 10.04 -12.78 9.39
CA ILE A 459 10.84 -12.67 10.61
C ILE A 459 10.76 -13.94 11.47
N ASN A 460 11.92 -14.40 11.91
CA ASN A 460 12.09 -15.37 12.98
C ASN A 460 12.82 -14.67 14.13
N TYR A 461 12.43 -14.93 15.37
CA TYR A 461 13.03 -14.27 16.51
C TYR A 461 13.06 -15.16 17.75
N ASP A 462 14.04 -14.90 18.62
CA ASP A 462 14.17 -15.51 19.93
C ASP A 462 14.39 -14.40 20.97
N LEU A 463 13.34 -14.12 21.74
CA LEU A 463 13.33 -13.04 22.73
C LEU A 463 14.26 -13.31 23.91
N GLU A 464 14.47 -14.59 24.28
CA GLU A 464 15.32 -15.00 25.39
C GLU A 464 16.82 -14.84 25.08
N ASN A 465 17.19 -14.95 23.82
CA ASN A 465 18.56 -14.81 23.33
C ASN A 465 18.81 -13.50 22.56
N ALA A 466 17.87 -12.55 22.60
CA ALA A 466 17.91 -11.27 21.86
C ALA A 466 18.27 -11.44 20.38
N LYS A 467 17.66 -12.42 19.70
CA LYS A 467 17.96 -12.78 18.31
C LYS A 467 16.81 -12.40 17.38
N ILE A 468 17.15 -11.81 16.23
CA ILE A 468 16.25 -11.39 15.16
C ILE A 468 16.86 -11.83 13.83
N ASP A 469 16.14 -12.65 13.06
CA ASP A 469 16.47 -12.95 11.67
C ASP A 469 15.27 -12.50 10.81
N TYR A 470 15.45 -11.46 10.00
CA TYR A 470 14.36 -10.91 9.19
C TYR A 470 14.81 -10.58 7.78
N ARG A 471 13.85 -10.56 6.87
CA ARG A 471 14.03 -10.16 5.48
C ARG A 471 12.82 -9.35 5.02
N ILE A 472 13.06 -8.16 4.48
CA ILE A 472 12.03 -7.37 3.82
C ILE A 472 11.69 -8.00 2.47
N ASN A 473 10.41 -8.19 2.19
CA ASN A 473 9.91 -8.74 0.93
C ASN A 473 9.82 -7.63 -0.13
N ASP A 474 10.96 -6.93 -0.35
CA ASP A 474 11.06 -5.96 -1.43
C ASP A 474 11.21 -6.73 -2.76
N ARG A 475 10.42 -6.34 -3.74
CA ARG A 475 10.49 -6.95 -5.07
C ARG A 475 11.77 -6.53 -5.81
N VAL A 476 12.24 -7.38 -6.68
CA VAL A 476 13.31 -7.04 -7.62
C VAL A 476 12.78 -6.00 -8.61
N ARG A 477 13.36 -4.82 -8.60
CA ARG A 477 13.11 -3.74 -9.58
C ARG A 477 14.26 -3.64 -10.57
N ASP A 478 13.94 -3.24 -11.79
CA ASP A 478 14.96 -2.93 -12.79
C ASP A 478 15.68 -1.61 -12.51
N VAL A 479 15.21 -0.84 -11.51
CA VAL A 479 15.75 0.46 -11.11
C VAL A 479 16.20 0.41 -9.65
N ASP A 480 17.47 0.74 -9.41
CA ASP A 480 17.97 1.03 -8.07
C ASP A 480 17.45 2.41 -7.62
N LEU A 481 16.36 2.38 -6.84
CA LEU A 481 15.69 3.61 -6.40
C LEU A 481 16.52 4.41 -5.39
N TYR A 482 17.32 3.73 -4.55
CA TYR A 482 18.20 4.41 -3.61
C TYR A 482 19.27 5.22 -4.35
N LYS A 483 19.96 4.59 -5.29
CA LYS A 483 20.94 5.27 -6.13
C LYS A 483 20.32 6.41 -6.92
N LEU A 484 19.17 6.19 -7.54
CA LEU A 484 18.45 7.21 -8.30
C LEU A 484 18.08 8.41 -7.43
N PHE A 485 17.61 8.17 -6.20
CA PHE A 485 17.29 9.24 -5.26
C PHE A 485 18.53 10.04 -4.87
N VAL A 486 19.62 9.35 -4.50
CA VAL A 486 20.90 10.00 -4.16
C VAL A 486 21.44 10.81 -5.34
N ASP A 487 21.36 10.30 -6.57
CA ASP A 487 21.76 11.02 -7.78
C ASP A 487 20.92 12.31 -7.97
N VAL A 488 19.59 12.25 -7.74
CA VAL A 488 18.71 13.42 -7.84
C VAL A 488 18.98 14.44 -6.74
N PHE A 489 19.24 13.98 -5.52
CA PHE A 489 19.49 14.82 -4.33
C PHE A 489 21.00 14.97 -4.02
N GLU A 490 21.87 14.85 -5.03
CA GLU A 490 23.33 14.82 -4.82
C GLU A 490 23.82 15.99 -3.96
N ASP A 491 23.41 17.21 -4.26
CA ASP A 491 23.88 18.42 -3.58
C ASP A 491 23.45 18.47 -2.11
N GLU A 492 22.23 17.99 -1.81
CA GLU A 492 21.65 18.00 -0.47
C GLU A 492 22.17 16.85 0.41
N VAL A 493 22.47 15.71 -0.21
CA VAL A 493 22.98 14.51 0.47
C VAL A 493 24.49 14.55 0.62
N LYS A 494 25.22 15.14 -0.35
CA LYS A 494 26.68 15.23 -0.34
C LYS A 494 27.21 15.92 0.90
N GLY A 495 28.08 15.23 1.64
CA GLY A 495 28.64 15.72 2.91
C GLY A 495 27.70 15.62 4.13
N ASN A 496 26.43 15.25 3.95
CA ASN A 496 25.46 15.05 5.02
C ASN A 496 25.00 13.60 5.18
N LEU A 497 25.39 12.67 4.31
CA LEU A 497 24.87 11.31 4.28
C LEU A 497 24.94 10.63 5.66
N GLN A 498 26.08 10.63 6.33
CA GLN A 498 26.22 10.01 7.66
C GLN A 498 25.29 10.64 8.71
N LYS A 499 25.01 11.96 8.60
CA LYS A 499 24.11 12.66 9.53
C LYS A 499 22.65 12.30 9.24
N ILE A 500 22.30 12.18 7.95
CA ILE A 500 20.97 11.73 7.50
C ILE A 500 20.73 10.30 7.96
N GLU A 501 21.68 9.38 7.74
CA GLU A 501 21.61 7.99 8.20
C GLU A 501 21.53 7.90 9.74
N LEU A 502 22.25 8.75 10.47
CA LEU A 502 22.13 8.80 11.93
C LEU A 502 20.70 9.19 12.35
N ILE A 503 20.13 10.22 11.74
CA ILE A 503 18.76 10.65 12.03
C ILE A 503 17.77 9.56 11.65
N GLU A 504 17.98 8.89 10.53
CA GLU A 504 17.16 7.74 10.09
C GLU A 504 17.20 6.59 11.11
N ALA A 505 18.39 6.21 11.58
CA ALA A 505 18.53 5.20 12.64
C ALA A 505 17.76 5.61 13.91
N LEU A 506 17.85 6.89 14.32
CA LEU A 506 17.09 7.41 15.46
C LEU A 506 15.57 7.38 15.22
N LEU A 507 15.10 7.57 13.99
CA LEU A 507 13.70 7.42 13.64
C LEU A 507 13.24 5.99 13.93
N PHE A 508 13.91 4.97 13.39
CA PHE A 508 13.59 3.57 13.64
C PHE A 508 13.63 3.20 15.11
N LEU A 509 14.74 3.49 15.79
CA LEU A 509 14.94 3.15 17.19
C LEU A 509 13.92 3.83 18.12
N SER A 510 13.59 5.10 17.85
CA SER A 510 12.61 5.83 18.67
C SER A 510 11.15 5.47 18.37
N MET A 511 10.85 4.79 17.26
CA MET A 511 9.48 4.40 16.90
C MET A 511 9.04 3.08 17.49
N ILE A 512 9.96 2.21 17.90
CA ILE A 512 9.66 0.86 18.41
C ILE A 512 8.48 0.86 19.42
N PRO A 513 8.48 1.69 20.49
CA PRO A 513 7.37 1.66 21.45
C PRO A 513 6.06 2.28 20.95
N LEU A 514 6.02 2.81 19.73
CA LEU A 514 4.79 3.32 19.10
C LEU A 514 4.02 2.26 18.31
N HIS A 515 4.65 1.12 18.05
CA HIS A 515 4.09 -0.03 17.33
C HIS A 515 3.86 -1.21 18.29
N GLY A 516 3.34 -0.92 19.49
CA GLY A 516 3.12 -1.90 20.54
C GLY A 516 2.09 -3.00 20.21
N GLU A 517 1.30 -2.80 19.17
CA GLU A 517 0.34 -3.76 18.63
C GLU A 517 1.00 -4.95 17.90
N SER A 518 2.26 -4.80 17.46
CA SER A 518 2.97 -5.85 16.71
C SER A 518 4.43 -5.98 17.12
N ILE A 519 4.73 -7.04 17.90
CA ILE A 519 6.11 -7.38 18.27
C ILE A 519 6.98 -7.65 17.03
N ARG A 520 6.41 -8.21 15.98
CA ARG A 520 7.11 -8.47 14.72
C ARG A 520 7.62 -7.19 14.07
N GLN A 521 6.76 -6.17 13.96
CA GLN A 521 7.13 -4.85 13.42
C GLN A 521 8.15 -4.16 14.32
N GLN A 522 7.97 -4.21 15.65
CA GLN A 522 8.92 -3.65 16.61
C GLN A 522 10.33 -4.24 16.44
N LEU A 523 10.44 -5.57 16.29
CA LEU A 523 11.72 -6.25 16.12
C LEU A 523 12.35 -5.97 14.75
N ALA A 524 11.56 -5.90 13.68
CA ALA A 524 12.06 -5.49 12.36
C ALA A 524 12.59 -4.05 12.38
N MET A 525 11.88 -3.13 13.05
CA MET A 525 12.35 -1.74 13.24
C MET A 525 13.63 -1.67 14.07
N LEU A 526 13.74 -2.51 15.12
CA LEU A 526 14.96 -2.60 15.92
C LEU A 526 16.14 -3.07 15.07
N GLY A 527 15.97 -4.15 14.31
CA GLY A 527 17.01 -4.68 13.42
C GLY A 527 17.45 -3.63 12.39
N THR A 528 16.51 -3.01 11.69
CA THR A 528 16.79 -1.96 10.70
C THR A 528 17.51 -0.78 11.33
N GLY A 529 17.04 -0.31 12.49
CA GLY A 529 17.66 0.83 13.19
C GLY A 529 19.10 0.55 13.64
N LEU A 530 19.40 -0.67 14.10
CA LEU A 530 20.76 -1.09 14.47
C LEU A 530 21.68 -1.21 13.24
N ASP A 531 21.19 -1.80 12.16
CA ASP A 531 21.95 -1.94 10.90
C ASP A 531 22.32 -0.57 10.32
N ILE A 532 21.39 0.39 10.30
CA ILE A 532 21.65 1.75 9.83
C ILE A 532 22.60 2.49 10.78
N LEU A 533 22.37 2.42 12.09
CA LEU A 533 23.26 3.05 13.08
C LEU A 533 24.71 2.57 12.93
N ASN A 534 24.89 1.29 12.63
CA ASN A 534 26.22 0.71 12.46
C ASN A 534 26.96 1.18 11.19
N ARG A 535 26.27 1.75 10.21
CA ARG A 535 26.93 2.43 9.07
C ARG A 535 27.64 3.72 9.48
N VAL A 536 27.14 4.36 10.53
CA VAL A 536 27.61 5.67 11.02
C VAL A 536 28.61 5.55 12.16
N VAL A 537 28.39 4.56 13.03
CA VAL A 537 29.16 4.33 14.25
C VAL A 537 29.24 2.83 14.52
N ASP A 538 30.45 2.30 14.69
CA ASP A 538 30.64 0.88 14.98
C ASP A 538 30.03 0.49 16.34
N ILE A 539 28.96 -0.27 16.28
CA ILE A 539 28.26 -0.86 17.44
C ILE A 539 28.34 -2.39 17.44
N THR A 540 29.23 -2.99 16.63
CA THR A 540 29.47 -4.43 16.62
C THR A 540 30.24 -4.89 17.86
N ILE A 541 30.14 -6.20 18.19
CA ILE A 541 30.87 -6.88 19.26
C ILE A 541 31.73 -7.98 18.65
#